data_352e55fbeb0d9b673922bfb34a945226
#
_entry.id   352e55fbeb0d9b673922bfb34a945226
#
_cell.length_a   1.000
_cell.length_b   1.000
_cell.length_c   1.000
_cell.angle_alpha   90.00
_cell.angle_beta   90.00
_cell.angle_gamma   90.00
#
_symmetry.space_group_name_H-M   'P 1'
#
loop_
_entity.id
_entity.type
_entity.pdbx_description
1 polymer ?
#
loop_
_entity_poly.entity_id
_entity_poly.type
_entity_poly.pdbx_seq_one_letter_code
_entity_poly.pdbx_strand_id
1 'polypeptide(L)'
;EQATVEALPQLRAYQVSEEAYAEWRAQRIAKLKPLGPIDRIALVNTSPVADSRVEAQVQVKPGDAVDPVAIERDLTRIHGSGEVSRAYYVVERDGEDTVLTYVVRSRRWAEDGTIKIGLFMQDDFQGNGEYQLGARFTRGELNRFGGDVVLEGRLGDNNRFFAEWNQPLDPIGLTFVRPSLERRAVNRPLLNRFGVPAEYRVSAWEVDVKAGMSLGTWGEAWVAPFARRNQFDLREEITFGRLPRSTTSSGVAVGVTIDTQDDAEFPGTGWYLTAKHARYLSQFDSDSEGHATWLRAQRAFSTGRGRWQA
;
A
#
# COMPACT_ATOMS: atom_id res chain seq x y z
N GLU A 1 19.41 17.43 21.41
CA GLU A 1 20.87 17.69 21.56
C GLU A 1 21.12 18.84 22.54
N GLN A 2 20.53 20.02 22.39
CA GLN A 2 20.80 21.20 23.24
C GLN A 2 20.48 20.93 24.73
N ALA A 3 19.32 20.34 25.04
CA ALA A 3 18.92 19.96 26.40
C ALA A 3 19.88 18.94 27.04
N THR A 4 20.47 18.04 26.25
CA THR A 4 21.46 17.08 26.75
C THR A 4 22.78 17.77 27.09
N VAL A 5 23.19 18.75 26.30
CA VAL A 5 24.41 19.55 26.56
C VAL A 5 24.25 20.38 27.83
N GLU A 6 23.08 20.99 28.03
CA GLU A 6 22.77 21.77 29.25
C GLU A 6 22.72 20.90 30.52
N ALA A 7 22.28 19.64 30.41
CA ALA A 7 22.25 18.69 31.51
C ALA A 7 23.59 17.98 31.78
N LEU A 8 24.60 18.11 30.91
CA LEU A 8 25.91 17.46 31.04
C LEU A 8 26.59 17.64 32.40
N PRO A 9 26.59 18.83 33.05
CA PRO A 9 27.19 19.00 34.36
C PRO A 9 26.55 18.15 35.47
N GLN A 10 25.23 17.96 35.37
CA GLN A 10 24.46 17.13 36.29
C GLN A 10 24.68 15.63 36.02
N LEU A 11 24.81 15.25 34.76
CA LEU A 11 25.05 13.87 34.34
C LEU A 11 26.47 13.39 34.69
N ARG A 12 27.44 14.30 34.77
CA ARG A 12 28.83 13.97 35.17
C ARG A 12 28.93 13.38 36.57
N ALA A 13 28.01 13.72 37.47
CA ALA A 13 27.96 13.15 38.81
C ALA A 13 27.65 11.64 38.82
N TYR A 14 27.06 11.13 37.75
CA TYR A 14 26.73 9.72 37.56
C TYR A 14 27.68 8.99 36.62
N GLN A 15 28.72 9.70 36.15
CA GLN A 15 29.73 9.12 35.27
C GLN A 15 30.61 8.14 36.07
N VAL A 16 30.72 6.93 35.60
CA VAL A 16 31.65 5.92 36.08
C VAL A 16 32.83 5.82 35.11
N SER A 17 33.98 5.35 35.60
CA SER A 17 35.12 5.12 34.70
C SER A 17 34.79 3.98 33.69
N GLU A 18 35.49 4.00 32.57
CA GLU A 18 35.29 3.02 31.52
C GLU A 18 35.60 1.59 32.00
N GLU A 19 36.64 1.49 32.88
CA GLU A 19 37.04 0.23 33.52
C GLU A 19 35.93 -0.28 34.47
N ALA A 20 35.41 0.61 35.34
CA ALA A 20 34.34 0.24 36.27
C ALA A 20 33.06 -0.16 35.53
N TYR A 21 32.74 0.50 34.40
CA TYR A 21 31.61 0.11 33.55
C TYR A 21 31.83 -1.23 32.85
N ALA A 22 33.03 -1.46 32.33
CA ALA A 22 33.42 -2.73 31.72
C ALA A 22 33.34 -3.90 32.70
N GLU A 23 33.84 -3.69 33.93
CA GLU A 23 33.79 -4.68 35.02
C GLU A 23 32.34 -4.99 35.42
N TRP A 24 31.52 -3.97 35.63
CA TRP A 24 30.09 -4.14 35.92
C TRP A 24 29.36 -4.88 34.80
N ARG A 25 29.66 -4.54 33.53
CA ARG A 25 29.10 -5.21 32.36
C ARG A 25 29.51 -6.68 32.29
N ALA A 26 30.78 -6.97 32.53
CA ALA A 26 31.30 -8.33 32.56
C ALA A 26 30.63 -9.17 33.66
N GLN A 27 30.48 -8.60 34.87
CA GLN A 27 29.78 -9.26 35.98
C GLN A 27 28.30 -9.53 35.69
N ARG A 28 27.62 -8.61 34.99
CA ARG A 28 26.25 -8.84 34.55
C ARG A 28 26.14 -9.94 33.50
N ILE A 29 27.02 -9.94 32.51
CA ILE A 29 27.07 -10.96 31.46
C ILE A 29 27.35 -12.35 32.06
N ALA A 30 28.30 -12.41 33.00
CA ALA A 30 28.64 -13.68 33.67
C ALA A 30 27.47 -14.27 34.51
N LYS A 31 26.53 -13.45 34.96
CA LYS A 31 25.32 -13.89 35.68
C LYS A 31 24.20 -14.34 34.73
N LEU A 32 24.28 -14.01 33.44
CA LEU A 32 23.29 -14.46 32.46
C LEU A 32 23.57 -15.94 32.17
N LYS A 33 22.64 -16.82 32.54
CA LYS A 33 22.64 -18.19 32.06
C LYS A 33 22.45 -18.17 30.55
N PRO A 34 23.25 -18.88 29.75
CA PRO A 34 22.99 -19.01 28.32
C PRO A 34 21.56 -19.48 28.07
N LEU A 35 20.87 -18.83 27.17
CA LEU A 35 19.58 -19.30 26.69
C LEU A 35 19.83 -20.58 25.88
N GLY A 36 19.05 -21.63 26.15
CA GLY A 36 18.99 -22.82 25.31
C GLY A 36 18.38 -22.53 23.94
N PRO A 37 18.17 -23.57 23.12
CA PRO A 37 17.33 -23.43 21.95
C PRO A 37 15.90 -23.01 22.36
N ILE A 38 15.16 -22.49 21.40
CA ILE A 38 13.76 -22.08 21.62
C ILE A 38 12.91 -23.34 21.77
N ASP A 39 12.35 -23.57 22.95
CA ASP A 39 11.51 -24.72 23.19
C ASP A 39 10.07 -24.47 22.75
N ARG A 40 9.58 -23.22 22.92
CA ARG A 40 8.21 -22.84 22.58
C ARG A 40 8.16 -21.42 22.03
N ILE A 41 7.26 -21.23 21.03
CA ILE A 41 6.90 -19.93 20.49
C ILE A 41 5.50 -19.59 20.95
N ALA A 42 5.31 -18.38 21.50
CA ALA A 42 4.04 -17.85 21.95
C ALA A 42 3.72 -16.57 21.17
N LEU A 43 2.43 -16.28 20.99
CA LEU A 43 1.93 -15.07 20.37
C LEU A 43 1.00 -14.33 21.34
N VAL A 44 1.27 -13.06 21.58
CA VAL A 44 0.36 -12.14 22.27
C VAL A 44 -0.06 -11.09 21.26
N ASN A 45 -1.23 -11.26 20.68
CA ASN A 45 -1.77 -10.40 19.66
C ASN A 45 -2.97 -9.62 20.19
N THR A 46 -2.84 -8.30 20.26
CA THR A 46 -3.93 -7.38 20.62
C THR A 46 -4.32 -6.48 19.45
N SER A 47 -3.89 -6.85 18.23
CA SER A 47 -4.28 -6.18 16.99
C SER A 47 -5.53 -6.84 16.39
N PRO A 48 -6.24 -6.19 15.45
CA PRO A 48 -7.31 -6.82 14.69
C PRO A 48 -6.82 -7.87 13.68
N VAL A 49 -5.51 -7.94 13.44
CA VAL A 49 -4.89 -8.93 12.56
C VAL A 49 -5.10 -10.31 13.16
N ALA A 50 -5.59 -11.26 12.37
CA ALA A 50 -5.79 -12.62 12.84
C ALA A 50 -4.46 -13.30 13.24
N ASP A 51 -4.46 -14.07 14.33
CA ASP A 51 -3.26 -14.77 14.82
C ASP A 51 -2.60 -15.60 13.72
N SER A 52 -3.40 -16.31 12.92
CA SER A 52 -2.91 -17.10 11.78
C SER A 52 -2.12 -16.32 10.74
N ARG A 53 -2.40 -15.01 10.58
CA ARG A 53 -1.64 -14.14 9.69
C ARG A 53 -0.30 -13.76 10.29
N VAL A 54 -0.28 -13.48 11.59
CA VAL A 54 0.96 -13.18 12.31
C VAL A 54 1.86 -14.42 12.32
N GLU A 55 1.31 -15.57 12.68
CA GLU A 55 2.01 -16.85 12.71
C GLU A 55 2.61 -17.24 11.34
N ALA A 56 1.88 -16.96 10.24
CA ALA A 56 2.35 -17.21 8.88
C ALA A 56 3.59 -16.38 8.50
N GLN A 57 3.86 -15.26 9.20
CA GLN A 57 5.05 -14.43 8.98
C GLN A 57 6.26 -14.90 9.81
N VAL A 58 6.04 -15.76 10.81
CA VAL A 58 7.09 -16.29 11.68
C VAL A 58 7.76 -17.47 11.00
N GLN A 59 9.08 -17.38 10.79
CA GLN A 59 9.89 -18.44 10.21
C GLN A 59 10.75 -19.17 11.23
N VAL A 60 11.03 -18.52 12.36
CA VAL A 60 11.71 -19.15 13.51
C VAL A 60 10.84 -20.30 14.03
N LYS A 61 11.46 -21.41 14.38
CA LYS A 61 10.78 -22.65 14.84
C LYS A 61 11.30 -23.09 16.21
N PRO A 62 10.49 -23.83 16.95
CA PRO A 62 10.99 -24.56 18.11
C PRO A 62 12.18 -25.47 17.73
N GLY A 63 13.22 -25.45 18.53
CA GLY A 63 14.50 -26.11 18.29
C GLY A 63 15.59 -25.18 17.71
N ASP A 64 15.22 -24.02 17.18
CA ASP A 64 16.21 -23.05 16.67
C ASP A 64 16.95 -22.37 17.81
N ALA A 65 18.18 -21.95 17.57
CA ALA A 65 18.90 -21.09 18.50
C ALA A 65 18.23 -19.71 18.58
N VAL A 66 18.35 -19.05 19.74
CA VAL A 66 17.89 -17.66 19.88
C VAL A 66 18.81 -16.75 19.06
N ASP A 67 18.43 -16.50 17.80
CA ASP A 67 19.12 -15.60 16.88
C ASP A 67 18.33 -14.29 16.74
N PRO A 68 18.80 -13.17 17.30
CA PRO A 68 18.14 -11.88 17.19
C PRO A 68 17.92 -11.46 15.73
N VAL A 69 18.83 -11.79 14.81
CA VAL A 69 18.74 -11.38 13.40
C VAL A 69 17.59 -12.13 12.70
N ALA A 70 17.42 -13.42 12.98
CA ALA A 70 16.30 -14.20 12.45
C ALA A 70 14.97 -13.69 13.02
N ILE A 71 14.89 -13.41 14.32
CA ILE A 71 13.69 -12.90 14.99
C ILE A 71 13.33 -11.49 14.48
N GLU A 72 14.30 -10.60 14.27
CA GLU A 72 14.07 -9.27 13.71
C GLU A 72 13.56 -9.32 12.26
N ARG A 73 13.96 -10.31 11.46
CA ARG A 73 13.41 -10.54 10.14
C ARG A 73 11.92 -10.95 10.21
N ASP A 74 11.54 -11.76 11.19
CA ASP A 74 10.14 -12.10 11.45
C ASP A 74 9.35 -10.84 11.81
N LEU A 75 9.86 -10.03 12.72
CA LEU A 75 9.24 -8.75 13.09
C LEU A 75 9.09 -7.81 11.87
N THR A 76 10.08 -7.76 11.01
CA THR A 76 10.04 -6.94 9.78
C THR A 76 8.91 -7.42 8.85
N ARG A 77 8.71 -8.74 8.71
CA ARG A 77 7.61 -9.28 7.91
C ARG A 77 6.25 -8.97 8.53
N ILE A 78 6.12 -9.10 9.86
CA ILE A 78 4.91 -8.75 10.60
C ILE A 78 4.57 -7.26 10.42
N HIS A 79 5.58 -6.37 10.52
CA HIS A 79 5.40 -4.94 10.27
C HIS A 79 5.08 -4.61 8.82
N GLY A 80 5.59 -5.38 7.87
CA GLY A 80 5.40 -5.18 6.44
C GLY A 80 3.94 -5.28 5.98
N SER A 81 3.06 -5.85 6.81
CA SER A 81 1.61 -5.84 6.56
C SER A 81 0.98 -4.44 6.60
N GLY A 82 1.68 -3.46 7.19
CA GLY A 82 1.21 -2.07 7.30
C GLY A 82 0.15 -1.82 8.39
N GLU A 83 -0.40 -2.86 8.98
CA GLU A 83 -1.56 -2.85 9.89
C GLU A 83 -1.14 -2.88 11.37
N VAL A 84 0.08 -3.36 11.61
CA VAL A 84 0.68 -3.48 12.94
C VAL A 84 1.40 -2.18 13.30
N SER A 85 1.05 -1.61 14.45
CA SER A 85 1.74 -0.39 14.95
C SER A 85 3.04 -0.69 15.64
N ARG A 86 3.06 -1.81 16.35
CA ARG A 86 4.20 -2.22 17.15
C ARG A 86 4.26 -3.74 17.18
N ALA A 87 5.39 -4.30 16.76
CA ALA A 87 5.75 -5.67 16.99
C ALA A 87 7.10 -5.71 17.71
N TYR A 88 7.22 -6.53 18.71
CA TYR A 88 8.46 -6.80 19.43
C TYR A 88 8.44 -8.22 19.94
N TYR A 89 9.58 -8.70 20.39
CA TYR A 89 9.69 -10.02 20.99
C TYR A 89 10.22 -9.94 22.40
N VAL A 90 9.89 -10.96 23.16
CA VAL A 90 10.44 -11.21 24.50
C VAL A 90 10.93 -12.66 24.54
N VAL A 91 12.14 -12.87 25.05
CA VAL A 91 12.66 -14.21 25.30
C VAL A 91 12.74 -14.40 26.82
N GLU A 92 12.01 -15.36 27.31
CA GLU A 92 11.93 -15.63 28.73
C GLU A 92 12.23 -17.12 29.01
N ARG A 93 12.65 -17.39 30.22
CA ARG A 93 12.76 -18.76 30.71
C ARG A 93 11.54 -19.08 31.58
N ASP A 94 10.79 -20.09 31.16
CA ASP A 94 9.66 -20.64 31.90
C ASP A 94 10.04 -22.03 32.42
N GLY A 95 10.53 -22.08 33.68
CA GLY A 95 11.15 -23.28 34.22
C GLY A 95 12.48 -23.60 33.56
N GLU A 96 12.56 -24.70 32.83
CA GLU A 96 13.72 -25.09 32.01
C GLU A 96 13.57 -24.67 30.56
N ASP A 97 12.35 -24.33 30.09
CA ASP A 97 12.04 -24.00 28.73
C ASP A 97 12.42 -22.56 28.38
N THR A 98 12.99 -22.36 27.20
CA THR A 98 13.19 -21.05 26.58
C THR A 98 11.98 -20.72 25.71
N VAL A 99 11.22 -19.70 26.10
CA VAL A 99 10.01 -19.26 25.42
C VAL A 99 10.28 -17.97 24.65
N LEU A 100 10.05 -18.01 23.32
CA LEU A 100 10.04 -16.83 22.46
C LEU A 100 8.60 -16.35 22.30
N THR A 101 8.29 -15.16 22.80
CA THR A 101 6.97 -14.54 22.68
C THR A 101 7.02 -13.39 21.71
N TYR A 102 6.25 -13.47 20.62
CA TYR A 102 5.98 -12.33 19.76
C TYR A 102 4.80 -11.53 20.32
N VAL A 103 4.97 -10.21 20.44
CA VAL A 103 3.92 -9.30 20.93
C VAL A 103 3.56 -8.33 19.82
N VAL A 104 2.31 -8.39 19.39
CA VAL A 104 1.77 -7.56 18.28
C VAL A 104 0.67 -6.67 18.80
N ARG A 105 0.74 -5.38 18.48
CA ARG A 105 -0.23 -4.38 18.90
C ARG A 105 -0.67 -3.53 17.73
N SER A 106 -1.97 -3.22 17.66
CA SER A 106 -2.51 -2.26 16.70
C SER A 106 -2.26 -0.81 17.12
N ARG A 107 -2.45 0.09 16.17
CA ARG A 107 -2.64 1.52 16.46
C ARG A 107 -4.11 1.75 16.78
N ARG A 108 -4.43 2.45 17.88
CA ARG A 108 -5.82 2.75 18.25
C ARG A 108 -6.64 3.36 17.11
N TRP A 109 -6.04 4.21 16.28
CA TRP A 109 -6.70 4.84 15.16
C TRP A 109 -6.78 3.96 13.89
N ALA A 110 -6.08 2.84 13.84
CA ALA A 110 -6.16 1.90 12.71
C ALA A 110 -7.40 1.00 12.78
N GLU A 111 -7.99 0.86 13.96
CA GLU A 111 -9.24 0.12 14.15
C GLU A 111 -10.44 0.81 13.47
N ASP A 112 -10.44 2.15 13.41
CA ASP A 112 -11.50 2.96 12.82
C ASP A 112 -11.25 3.30 11.34
N GLY A 113 -10.08 2.96 10.79
CA GLY A 113 -9.64 3.33 9.45
C GLY A 113 -8.87 4.66 9.40
N THR A 114 -8.32 4.95 8.23
CA THR A 114 -7.53 6.15 7.96
C THR A 114 -8.20 7.00 6.91
N ILE A 115 -8.33 8.32 7.17
CA ILE A 115 -8.78 9.29 6.18
C ILE A 115 -7.60 10.16 5.79
N LYS A 116 -7.29 10.20 4.48
CA LYS A 116 -6.34 11.15 3.89
C LYS A 116 -7.12 12.18 3.07
N ILE A 117 -6.82 13.46 3.26
CA ILE A 117 -7.43 14.56 2.50
C ILE A 117 -6.32 15.22 1.70
N GLY A 118 -6.58 15.53 0.43
CA GLY A 118 -5.65 16.18 -0.48
C GLY A 118 -6.31 17.29 -1.26
N LEU A 119 -5.57 18.36 -1.49
CA LEU A 119 -5.94 19.46 -2.36
C LEU A 119 -4.88 19.56 -3.47
N PHE A 120 -5.33 19.56 -4.71
CA PHE A 120 -4.50 19.83 -5.87
C PHE A 120 -4.96 21.13 -6.51
N MET A 121 -4.03 22.01 -6.82
CA MET A 121 -4.28 23.28 -7.51
C MET A 121 -3.15 23.48 -8.52
N GLN A 122 -3.53 23.78 -9.75
CA GLN A 122 -2.63 24.14 -10.83
C GLN A 122 -3.23 25.31 -11.58
N ASP A 123 -2.42 26.33 -11.90
CA ASP A 123 -2.83 27.49 -12.65
C ASP A 123 -1.69 27.87 -13.63
N ASP A 124 -2.03 28.18 -14.87
CA ASP A 124 -1.09 28.63 -15.89
C ASP A 124 -0.93 30.15 -15.93
N PHE A 125 -1.60 30.89 -15.03
CA PHE A 125 -1.67 32.36 -14.99
C PHE A 125 -2.19 33.00 -16.27
N GLN A 126 -2.84 32.20 -17.14
CA GLN A 126 -3.45 32.65 -18.39
C GLN A 126 -4.98 32.45 -18.39
N GLY A 127 -5.53 32.09 -17.24
CA GLY A 127 -6.95 31.88 -17.05
C GLY A 127 -7.39 30.40 -17.09
N ASN A 128 -6.44 29.45 -17.14
CA ASN A 128 -6.73 28.02 -17.07
C ASN A 128 -6.27 27.51 -15.71
N GLY A 129 -7.13 27.57 -14.72
CA GLY A 129 -6.92 26.97 -13.41
C GLY A 129 -7.57 25.60 -13.33
N GLU A 130 -6.89 24.63 -12.72
CA GLU A 130 -7.41 23.31 -12.38
C GLU A 130 -7.34 23.13 -10.87
N TYR A 131 -8.43 22.70 -10.25
CA TYR A 131 -8.46 22.38 -8.83
C TYR A 131 -9.19 21.09 -8.56
N GLN A 132 -8.70 20.35 -7.58
CA GLN A 132 -9.30 19.11 -7.12
C GLN A 132 -9.19 19.00 -5.61
N LEU A 133 -10.31 18.69 -4.95
CA LEU A 133 -10.35 18.29 -3.55
C LEU A 133 -10.59 16.78 -3.51
N GLY A 134 -9.74 16.05 -2.79
CA GLY A 134 -9.84 14.60 -2.65
C GLY A 134 -9.89 14.16 -1.20
N ALA A 135 -10.61 13.07 -0.95
CA ALA A 135 -10.56 12.33 0.30
C ALA A 135 -10.45 10.84 -0.01
N ARG A 136 -9.60 10.14 0.75
CA ARG A 136 -9.43 8.69 0.67
C ARG A 136 -9.57 8.09 2.06
N PHE A 137 -10.51 7.18 2.19
CA PHE A 137 -10.72 6.36 3.37
C PHE A 137 -10.15 4.96 3.10
N THR A 138 -9.40 4.43 4.04
CA THR A 138 -8.88 3.06 3.99
C THR A 138 -9.12 2.40 5.35
N ARG A 139 -9.69 1.21 5.33
CA ARG A 139 -9.86 0.37 6.52
C ARG A 139 -9.43 -1.06 6.20
N GLY A 140 -8.50 -1.56 6.98
CA GLY A 140 -7.96 -2.93 6.90
C GLY A 140 -8.62 -3.88 7.90
N GLU A 141 -8.16 -5.12 7.90
CA GLU A 141 -8.50 -6.18 8.85
C GLU A 141 -10.01 -6.42 9.01
N LEU A 142 -10.78 -6.35 7.92
CA LEU A 142 -12.22 -6.57 7.93
C LEU A 142 -12.61 -8.02 8.27
N ASN A 143 -11.68 -8.96 8.15
CA ASN A 143 -11.90 -10.37 8.42
C ASN A 143 -10.57 -11.09 8.73
N ARG A 144 -10.66 -12.38 9.08
CA ARG A 144 -9.52 -13.23 9.49
C ARG A 144 -8.37 -13.34 8.47
N PHE A 145 -8.62 -13.03 7.20
CA PHE A 145 -7.58 -13.01 6.15
C PHE A 145 -7.07 -11.60 5.86
N GLY A 146 -7.55 -10.58 6.62
CA GLY A 146 -7.09 -9.21 6.49
C GLY A 146 -7.63 -8.51 5.26
N GLY A 147 -8.90 -8.74 4.93
CA GLY A 147 -9.55 -7.96 3.87
C GLY A 147 -9.51 -6.48 4.20
N ASP A 148 -9.32 -5.64 3.18
CA ASP A 148 -9.33 -4.18 3.33
C ASP A 148 -10.26 -3.52 2.31
N VAL A 149 -10.73 -2.32 2.66
CA VAL A 149 -11.57 -1.50 1.80
C VAL A 149 -10.94 -0.13 1.60
N VAL A 150 -10.99 0.32 0.37
CA VAL A 150 -10.57 1.66 -0.03
C VAL A 150 -11.75 2.39 -0.66
N LEU A 151 -12.07 3.58 -0.14
CA LEU A 151 -13.03 4.49 -0.74
C LEU A 151 -12.32 5.79 -1.06
N GLU A 152 -12.47 6.29 -2.27
CA GLU A 152 -11.87 7.54 -2.70
C GLU A 152 -12.90 8.41 -3.41
N GLY A 153 -12.99 9.68 -3.00
CA GLY A 153 -13.78 10.70 -3.66
C GLY A 153 -12.89 11.87 -4.08
N ARG A 154 -13.02 12.33 -5.33
CA ARG A 154 -12.40 13.56 -5.84
C ARG A 154 -13.46 14.44 -6.48
N LEU A 155 -13.44 15.72 -6.16
CA LEU A 155 -14.33 16.74 -6.69
C LEU A 155 -13.50 17.87 -7.30
N GLY A 156 -13.98 18.44 -8.39
CA GLY A 156 -13.32 19.50 -9.14
C GLY A 156 -13.43 19.26 -10.64
N ASP A 157 -12.39 19.60 -11.40
CA ASP A 157 -12.38 19.44 -12.86
C ASP A 157 -12.43 17.97 -13.30
N ASN A 158 -11.82 17.10 -12.49
CA ASN A 158 -11.87 15.64 -12.66
C ASN A 158 -12.59 15.00 -11.47
N ASN A 159 -13.89 14.76 -11.61
CA ASN A 159 -14.64 14.07 -10.58
C ASN A 159 -14.35 12.58 -10.64
N ARG A 160 -14.04 11.98 -9.49
CA ARG A 160 -13.83 10.54 -9.35
C ARG A 160 -14.48 10.04 -8.06
N PHE A 161 -15.14 8.93 -8.16
CA PHE A 161 -15.49 8.07 -7.04
C PHE A 161 -14.90 6.69 -7.31
N PHE A 162 -14.22 6.12 -6.32
CA PHE A 162 -13.61 4.81 -6.41
C PHE A 162 -13.87 4.03 -5.14
N ALA A 163 -14.26 2.78 -5.29
CA ALA A 163 -14.41 1.82 -4.20
C ALA A 163 -13.73 0.52 -4.59
N GLU A 164 -12.94 -0.03 -3.71
CA GLU A 164 -12.24 -1.30 -3.90
C GLU A 164 -12.26 -2.09 -2.59
N TRP A 165 -12.50 -3.38 -2.70
CA TRP A 165 -12.37 -4.33 -1.60
C TRP A 165 -11.29 -5.35 -1.95
N ASN A 166 -10.19 -5.32 -1.25
CA ASN A 166 -9.13 -6.31 -1.39
C ASN A 166 -9.37 -7.45 -0.41
N GLN A 167 -9.54 -8.66 -0.92
CA GLN A 167 -9.76 -9.87 -0.13
C GLN A 167 -8.64 -10.87 -0.37
N PRO A 168 -7.67 -10.99 0.55
CA PRO A 168 -6.75 -12.11 0.58
C PRO A 168 -7.50 -13.43 0.77
N LEU A 169 -7.08 -14.47 0.07
CA LEU A 169 -7.70 -15.80 0.12
C LEU A 169 -6.95 -16.78 1.03
N ASP A 170 -5.77 -16.38 1.50
CA ASP A 170 -4.90 -17.15 2.38
C ASP A 170 -4.24 -16.26 3.43
N PRO A 171 -3.76 -16.83 4.56
CA PRO A 171 -3.20 -16.07 5.68
C PRO A 171 -1.93 -15.29 5.35
N ILE A 172 -1.14 -15.71 4.37
CA ILE A 172 0.08 -15.01 3.96
C ILE A 172 -0.18 -13.93 2.90
N GLY A 173 -1.44 -13.82 2.40
CA GLY A 173 -1.79 -12.86 1.36
C GLY A 173 -1.16 -13.17 0.00
N LEU A 174 -0.85 -14.45 -0.27
CA LEU A 174 -0.27 -14.84 -1.55
C LEU A 174 -1.27 -14.70 -2.67
N THR A 175 -2.54 -15.04 -2.44
CA THR A 175 -3.60 -14.97 -3.43
C THR A 175 -4.69 -14.01 -2.98
N PHE A 176 -5.32 -13.33 -3.92
CA PHE A 176 -6.35 -12.36 -3.61
C PHE A 176 -7.45 -12.28 -4.68
N VAL A 177 -8.61 -11.77 -4.25
CA VAL A 177 -9.68 -11.29 -5.13
C VAL A 177 -9.96 -9.83 -4.76
N ARG A 178 -10.09 -8.96 -5.77
CA ARG A 178 -10.20 -7.52 -5.58
C ARG A 178 -11.26 -6.94 -6.53
N PRO A 179 -12.56 -6.95 -6.15
CA PRO A 179 -13.58 -6.22 -6.87
C PRO A 179 -13.39 -4.72 -6.71
N SER A 180 -13.62 -3.98 -7.78
CA SER A 180 -13.58 -2.52 -7.78
C SER A 180 -14.74 -1.90 -8.57
N LEU A 181 -15.12 -0.69 -8.17
CA LEU A 181 -16.09 0.16 -8.84
C LEU A 181 -15.50 1.56 -8.97
N GLU A 182 -15.46 2.08 -10.18
CA GLU A 182 -15.04 3.46 -10.43
C GLU A 182 -16.12 4.22 -11.20
N ARG A 183 -16.39 5.44 -10.76
CA ARG A 183 -17.09 6.46 -11.55
C ARG A 183 -16.16 7.62 -11.78
N ARG A 184 -15.98 8.01 -13.04
CA ARG A 184 -15.17 9.17 -13.43
C ARG A 184 -15.97 10.10 -14.32
N ALA A 185 -15.81 11.40 -14.15
CA ALA A 185 -16.35 12.39 -15.06
C ALA A 185 -15.30 13.48 -15.31
N VAL A 186 -14.94 13.66 -16.58
CA VAL A 186 -13.85 14.54 -17.02
C VAL A 186 -14.35 15.39 -18.17
N ASN A 187 -14.04 16.68 -18.14
CA ASN A 187 -14.23 17.55 -19.29
C ASN A 187 -13.05 17.36 -20.25
N ARG A 188 -13.34 17.21 -21.55
CA ARG A 188 -12.34 17.04 -22.59
C ARG A 188 -12.48 18.16 -23.63
N PRO A 189 -11.40 18.87 -23.94
CA PRO A 189 -11.42 19.82 -25.05
C PRO A 189 -11.53 19.07 -26.37
N LEU A 190 -12.34 19.56 -27.25
CA LEU A 190 -12.47 19.11 -28.64
C LEU A 190 -12.22 20.30 -29.55
N LEU A 191 -11.31 20.15 -30.52
CA LEU A 191 -11.20 21.11 -31.59
C LEU A 191 -12.14 20.69 -32.72
N ASN A 192 -13.06 21.56 -33.08
CA ASN A 192 -13.89 21.30 -34.24
C ASN A 192 -13.06 21.42 -35.53
N ARG A 193 -13.58 20.95 -36.68
CA ARG A 193 -12.88 21.02 -37.97
C ARG A 193 -12.56 22.47 -38.42
N PHE A 194 -13.11 23.49 -37.75
CA PHE A 194 -12.86 24.90 -37.97
C PHE A 194 -11.87 25.50 -36.96
N GLY A 195 -11.28 24.66 -36.05
CA GLY A 195 -10.36 25.11 -35.03
C GLY A 195 -11.04 25.80 -33.82
N VAL A 196 -12.38 25.75 -33.71
CA VAL A 196 -13.09 26.33 -32.60
C VAL A 196 -13.04 25.35 -31.41
N PRO A 197 -12.59 25.78 -30.22
CA PRO A 197 -12.61 24.96 -29.03
C PRO A 197 -14.05 24.64 -28.62
N ALA A 198 -14.30 23.38 -28.32
CA ALA A 198 -15.54 22.92 -27.74
C ALA A 198 -15.21 21.98 -26.59
N GLU A 199 -16.05 21.91 -25.60
CA GLU A 199 -15.92 20.97 -24.51
C GLU A 199 -17.02 19.91 -24.54
N TYR A 200 -16.62 18.67 -24.28
CA TYR A 200 -17.55 17.60 -24.01
C TYR A 200 -17.22 16.92 -22.69
N ARG A 201 -18.26 16.50 -21.99
CA ARG A 201 -18.10 15.78 -20.73
C ARG A 201 -18.16 14.28 -21.01
N VAL A 202 -17.14 13.56 -20.56
CA VAL A 202 -17.13 12.11 -20.54
C VAL A 202 -17.39 11.64 -19.13
N SER A 203 -18.48 10.94 -18.91
CA SER A 203 -18.78 10.24 -17.68
C SER A 203 -18.59 8.74 -17.91
N ALA A 204 -17.87 8.05 -17.05
CA ALA A 204 -17.63 6.62 -17.17
C ALA A 204 -17.92 5.90 -15.85
N TRP A 205 -18.53 4.75 -15.94
CA TRP A 205 -18.60 3.74 -14.88
C TRP A 205 -17.74 2.55 -15.30
N GLU A 206 -16.91 2.08 -14.39
CA GLU A 206 -16.09 0.89 -14.61
C GLU A 206 -16.21 -0.04 -13.40
N VAL A 207 -16.41 -1.32 -13.68
CA VAL A 207 -16.43 -2.39 -12.69
C VAL A 207 -15.44 -3.43 -13.13
N ASP A 208 -14.61 -3.88 -12.23
CA ASP A 208 -13.71 -5.02 -12.46
C ASP A 208 -13.61 -5.93 -11.22
N VAL A 209 -13.19 -7.17 -11.45
CA VAL A 209 -12.88 -8.12 -10.38
C VAL A 209 -11.53 -8.73 -10.69
N LYS A 210 -10.48 -8.25 -10.02
CA LYS A 210 -9.13 -8.81 -10.16
C LYS A 210 -9.03 -10.08 -9.31
N ALA A 211 -8.55 -11.16 -9.90
CA ALA A 211 -8.07 -12.34 -9.20
C ALA A 211 -6.58 -12.47 -9.48
N GLY A 212 -5.76 -12.59 -8.46
CA GLY A 212 -4.32 -12.51 -8.64
C GLY A 212 -3.51 -13.12 -7.51
N MET A 213 -2.21 -12.94 -7.64
CA MET A 213 -1.22 -13.39 -6.68
C MET A 213 -0.16 -12.32 -6.44
N SER A 214 0.31 -12.26 -5.21
CA SER A 214 1.47 -11.47 -4.81
C SER A 214 2.76 -12.16 -5.25
N LEU A 215 3.70 -11.38 -5.75
CA LEU A 215 5.04 -11.81 -6.14
C LEU A 215 6.02 -11.46 -5.02
N GLY A 216 5.82 -12.06 -3.85
CA GLY A 216 6.54 -11.67 -2.63
C GLY A 216 6.19 -10.25 -2.19
N THR A 217 7.22 -9.47 -1.83
CA THR A 217 7.05 -8.07 -1.37
C THR A 217 7.24 -7.04 -2.49
N TRP A 218 7.50 -7.49 -3.73
CA TRP A 218 7.94 -6.61 -4.80
C TRP A 218 6.96 -6.51 -5.97
N GLY A 219 5.79 -7.17 -5.90
CA GLY A 219 4.83 -7.03 -6.98
C GLY A 219 3.61 -7.92 -6.88
N GLU A 220 2.78 -7.87 -7.91
CA GLU A 220 1.58 -8.67 -8.07
C GLU A 220 1.31 -8.98 -9.55
N ALA A 221 0.63 -10.10 -9.81
CA ALA A 221 0.10 -10.46 -11.12
C ALA A 221 -1.37 -10.84 -10.99
N TRP A 222 -2.21 -10.43 -11.96
CA TRP A 222 -3.63 -10.62 -11.88
C TRP A 222 -4.31 -10.76 -13.24
N VAL A 223 -5.50 -11.34 -13.24
CA VAL A 223 -6.46 -11.35 -14.34
C VAL A 223 -7.77 -10.72 -13.84
N ALA A 224 -8.46 -9.98 -14.70
CA ALA A 224 -9.71 -9.31 -14.34
C ALA A 224 -10.71 -9.29 -15.51
N PRO A 225 -11.90 -9.86 -15.39
CA PRO A 225 -13.04 -9.42 -16.17
C PRO A 225 -13.38 -7.98 -15.80
N PHE A 226 -13.75 -7.18 -16.80
CA PHE A 226 -14.14 -5.80 -16.60
C PHE A 226 -15.29 -5.39 -17.52
N ALA A 227 -16.06 -4.40 -17.08
CA ALA A 227 -17.06 -3.72 -17.89
C ALA A 227 -16.99 -2.22 -17.62
N ARG A 228 -16.97 -1.43 -18.69
CA ARG A 228 -16.93 0.03 -18.65
C ARG A 228 -17.99 0.60 -19.56
N ARG A 229 -18.81 1.51 -19.04
CA ARG A 229 -19.78 2.28 -19.80
C ARG A 229 -19.41 3.75 -19.79
N ASN A 230 -19.16 4.30 -20.97
CA ASN A 230 -18.92 5.72 -21.17
C ASN A 230 -20.21 6.40 -21.64
N GLN A 231 -20.44 7.63 -21.16
CA GLN A 231 -21.50 8.53 -21.61
C GLN A 231 -20.85 9.83 -22.05
N PHE A 232 -21.29 10.35 -23.19
CA PHE A 232 -20.74 11.55 -23.81
C PHE A 232 -21.83 12.62 -23.82
N ASP A 233 -21.61 13.70 -23.08
CA ASP A 233 -22.50 14.85 -23.01
C ASP A 233 -21.82 16.04 -23.70
N LEU A 234 -22.36 16.44 -24.85
CA LEU A 234 -21.95 17.63 -25.56
C LEU A 234 -22.61 18.85 -24.91
N ARG A 235 -21.83 19.81 -24.45
CA ARG A 235 -22.34 21.06 -23.84
C ARG A 235 -22.84 22.08 -24.85
N GLU A 236 -22.43 21.96 -26.11
CA GLU A 236 -22.82 22.84 -27.19
C GLU A 236 -23.28 22.01 -28.39
N GLU A 237 -24.30 22.48 -29.12
CA GLU A 237 -24.73 21.89 -30.40
C GLU A 237 -23.63 22.11 -31.45
N ILE A 238 -22.68 21.19 -31.47
CA ILE A 238 -21.63 21.21 -32.48
C ILE A 238 -22.07 20.25 -33.58
N THR A 239 -22.19 20.79 -34.80
CA THR A 239 -22.46 20.04 -36.04
C THR A 239 -21.31 19.10 -36.38
N PHE A 240 -21.06 18.11 -35.57
CA PHE A 240 -20.17 16.99 -35.86
C PHE A 240 -20.98 15.72 -35.95
N GLY A 241 -20.52 14.84 -36.84
CA GLY A 241 -21.19 13.57 -37.07
C GLY A 241 -21.58 12.93 -35.74
N ARG A 242 -22.72 12.23 -35.70
CA ARG A 242 -23.31 11.67 -34.47
C ARG A 242 -22.29 10.87 -33.68
N LEU A 243 -21.72 11.48 -32.66
CA LEU A 243 -21.00 10.72 -31.63
C LEU A 243 -22.06 9.82 -30.93
N PRO A 244 -21.76 8.56 -30.68
CA PRO A 244 -22.63 7.72 -29.88
C PRO A 244 -22.84 8.37 -28.51
N ARG A 245 -24.06 8.39 -28.00
CA ARG A 245 -24.35 8.96 -26.67
C ARG A 245 -23.73 8.14 -25.56
N SER A 246 -23.49 6.87 -25.79
CA SER A 246 -22.80 5.98 -24.86
C SER A 246 -22.05 4.91 -25.63
N THR A 247 -20.99 4.39 -25.01
CA THR A 247 -20.26 3.21 -25.46
C THR A 247 -20.01 2.28 -24.28
N THR A 248 -20.14 0.99 -24.52
CA THR A 248 -19.75 -0.06 -23.57
C THR A 248 -18.48 -0.74 -24.06
N SER A 249 -17.55 -0.96 -23.14
CA SER A 249 -16.29 -1.64 -23.38
C SER A 249 -16.10 -2.68 -22.28
N SER A 250 -16.17 -3.95 -22.63
CA SER A 250 -16.06 -5.06 -21.68
C SER A 250 -15.18 -6.17 -22.20
N GLY A 251 -14.62 -6.94 -21.32
CA GLY A 251 -13.68 -7.97 -21.69
C GLY A 251 -12.88 -8.53 -20.52
N VAL A 252 -11.68 -8.97 -20.82
CA VAL A 252 -10.74 -9.50 -19.83
C VAL A 252 -9.42 -8.76 -19.95
N ALA A 253 -8.87 -8.40 -18.83
CA ALA A 253 -7.53 -7.81 -18.71
C ALA A 253 -6.61 -8.72 -17.91
N VAL A 254 -5.32 -8.69 -18.22
CA VAL A 254 -4.25 -9.26 -17.41
C VAL A 254 -3.28 -8.15 -17.07
N GLY A 255 -2.68 -8.21 -15.91
CA GLY A 255 -1.70 -7.20 -15.50
C GLY A 255 -0.65 -7.74 -14.56
N VAL A 256 0.47 -7.02 -14.54
CA VAL A 256 1.55 -7.22 -13.59
C VAL A 256 2.01 -5.85 -13.10
N THR A 257 2.26 -5.76 -11.80
CA THR A 257 2.87 -4.60 -11.17
C THR A 257 4.11 -5.06 -10.43
N ILE A 258 5.22 -4.36 -10.62
CA ILE A 258 6.47 -4.57 -9.90
C ILE A 258 6.79 -3.25 -9.21
N ASP A 259 6.91 -3.30 -7.89
CA ASP A 259 7.27 -2.14 -7.07
C ASP A 259 8.41 -2.53 -6.14
N THR A 260 9.58 -1.95 -6.38
CA THR A 260 10.79 -2.12 -5.58
C THR A 260 11.22 -0.80 -4.94
N GLN A 261 10.31 0.18 -4.89
CA GLN A 261 10.58 1.47 -4.26
C GLN A 261 10.71 1.31 -2.75
N ASP A 262 11.62 2.10 -2.17
CA ASP A 262 11.91 2.09 -0.73
C ASP A 262 10.84 2.79 0.12
N ASP A 263 10.04 3.67 -0.49
CA ASP A 263 8.96 4.42 0.16
C ASP A 263 7.82 4.65 -0.83
N ALA A 264 6.58 4.48 -0.39
CA ALA A 264 5.40 4.60 -1.24
C ALA A 264 4.99 6.06 -1.53
N GLU A 265 5.35 7.00 -0.64
CA GLU A 265 4.96 8.41 -0.75
C GLU A 265 6.11 9.27 -1.28
N PHE A 266 7.33 9.00 -0.82
CA PHE A 266 8.54 9.76 -1.19
C PHE A 266 9.69 8.81 -1.55
N PRO A 267 9.58 8.04 -2.64
CA PRO A 267 10.60 7.06 -3.00
C PRO A 267 11.95 7.72 -3.27
N GLY A 268 12.99 7.18 -2.65
CA GLY A 268 14.37 7.60 -2.83
C GLY A 268 15.14 6.70 -3.79
N THR A 269 14.74 5.44 -3.89
CA THR A 269 15.37 4.44 -4.77
C THR A 269 14.34 3.41 -5.23
N GLY A 270 14.64 2.72 -6.33
CA GLY A 270 13.84 1.59 -6.82
C GLY A 270 13.07 1.87 -8.10
N TRP A 271 12.27 0.89 -8.51
CA TRP A 271 11.47 0.90 -9.72
C TRP A 271 10.00 0.65 -9.41
N TYR A 272 9.15 1.35 -10.13
CA TYR A 272 7.74 1.03 -10.26
C TYR A 272 7.43 0.73 -11.73
N LEU A 273 7.02 -0.50 -12.03
CA LEU A 273 6.68 -0.96 -13.36
C LEU A 273 5.26 -1.52 -13.32
N THR A 274 4.41 -1.12 -14.25
CA THR A 274 3.11 -1.76 -14.43
C THR A 274 2.85 -2.00 -15.90
N ALA A 275 2.36 -3.18 -16.22
CA ALA A 275 1.91 -3.59 -17.53
C ALA A 275 0.49 -4.12 -17.42
N LYS A 276 -0.41 -3.67 -18.29
CA LYS A 276 -1.78 -4.15 -18.41
C LYS A 276 -2.08 -4.40 -19.88
N HIS A 277 -2.63 -5.57 -20.18
CA HIS A 277 -3.16 -5.90 -21.50
C HIS A 277 -4.65 -6.26 -21.36
N ALA A 278 -5.50 -5.59 -22.11
CA ALA A 278 -6.94 -5.85 -22.11
C ALA A 278 -7.38 -6.30 -23.50
N ARG A 279 -8.25 -7.29 -23.53
CA ARG A 279 -8.97 -7.75 -24.72
C ARG A 279 -10.46 -7.44 -24.56
N TYR A 280 -10.99 -6.66 -25.50
CA TYR A 280 -12.39 -6.30 -25.57
C TYR A 280 -13.14 -7.38 -26.35
N LEU A 281 -14.27 -7.83 -25.82
CA LEU A 281 -14.99 -9.00 -26.31
C LEU A 281 -16.47 -8.68 -26.48
N SER A 282 -16.99 -8.82 -27.69
CA SER A 282 -18.42 -8.65 -27.98
C SER A 282 -19.29 -9.62 -27.17
N GLN A 283 -18.77 -10.80 -26.83
CA GLN A 283 -19.45 -11.79 -25.98
C GLN A 283 -19.76 -11.26 -24.56
N PHE A 284 -19.07 -10.22 -24.11
CA PHE A 284 -19.31 -9.52 -22.84
C PHE A 284 -20.02 -8.17 -23.03
N ASP A 285 -20.77 -8.01 -24.15
CA ASP A 285 -21.51 -6.79 -24.48
C ASP A 285 -20.59 -5.57 -24.77
N SER A 286 -19.41 -5.80 -25.35
CA SER A 286 -18.56 -4.71 -25.82
C SER A 286 -19.00 -4.22 -27.19
N ASP A 287 -19.19 -2.91 -27.35
CA ASP A 287 -19.55 -2.27 -28.63
C ASP A 287 -18.47 -2.42 -29.71
N SER A 288 -17.25 -2.74 -29.29
CA SER A 288 -16.13 -2.97 -30.20
C SER A 288 -15.23 -4.10 -29.70
N GLU A 289 -14.66 -4.83 -30.65
CA GLU A 289 -13.61 -5.80 -30.38
C GLU A 289 -12.23 -5.19 -30.60
N GLY A 290 -11.25 -5.67 -29.86
CA GLY A 290 -9.89 -5.19 -29.97
C GLY A 290 -9.05 -5.52 -28.75
N HIS A 291 -7.89 -4.93 -28.72
CA HIS A 291 -7.01 -5.05 -27.56
C HIS A 291 -6.30 -3.71 -27.29
N ALA A 292 -5.90 -3.53 -26.05
CA ALA A 292 -5.11 -2.38 -25.65
C ALA A 292 -4.05 -2.80 -24.63
N THR A 293 -2.87 -2.22 -24.76
CA THR A 293 -1.75 -2.45 -23.84
C THR A 293 -1.30 -1.13 -23.25
N TRP A 294 -1.14 -1.11 -21.92
CA TRP A 294 -0.60 0.03 -21.19
C TRP A 294 0.66 -0.41 -20.47
N LEU A 295 1.69 0.41 -20.60
CA LEU A 295 2.96 0.24 -19.91
C LEU A 295 3.29 1.54 -19.18
N ARG A 296 3.69 1.43 -17.94
CA ARG A 296 4.24 2.53 -17.16
C ARG A 296 5.51 2.06 -16.47
N ALA A 297 6.57 2.83 -16.60
CA ALA A 297 7.82 2.62 -15.89
C ALA A 297 8.20 3.92 -15.19
N GLN A 298 8.63 3.81 -13.95
CA GLN A 298 9.07 4.93 -13.14
C GLN A 298 10.27 4.47 -12.31
N ARG A 299 11.30 5.30 -12.23
CA ARG A 299 12.48 5.06 -11.41
C ARG A 299 12.66 6.18 -10.41
N ALA A 300 12.84 5.82 -9.16
CA ALA A 300 13.28 6.74 -8.12
C ALA A 300 14.78 6.62 -7.91
N PHE A 301 15.46 7.74 -7.72
CA PHE A 301 16.87 7.79 -7.39
C PHE A 301 17.17 9.00 -6.50
N SER A 302 18.07 8.83 -5.55
CA SER A 302 18.53 9.90 -4.66
C SER A 302 19.88 10.41 -5.14
N THR A 303 20.04 11.72 -5.15
CA THR A 303 21.33 12.38 -5.30
C THR A 303 21.63 13.11 -4.01
N GLY A 304 22.91 13.44 -3.74
CA GLY A 304 23.28 14.19 -2.53
C GLY A 304 22.59 15.56 -2.38
N ARG A 305 21.76 15.98 -3.35
CA ARG A 305 20.98 17.23 -3.37
C ARG A 305 19.45 17.03 -3.34
N GLY A 306 18.94 15.81 -3.37
CA GLY A 306 17.50 15.56 -3.35
C GLY A 306 17.09 14.17 -3.85
N ARG A 307 15.77 13.92 -3.81
CA ARG A 307 15.12 12.71 -4.34
C ARG A 307 14.43 13.05 -5.65
N TRP A 308 14.53 12.18 -6.65
CA TRP A 308 14.00 12.41 -8.00
C TRP A 308 13.21 11.19 -8.47
N GLN A 309 12.17 11.46 -9.25
CA GLN A 309 11.41 10.44 -9.98
C GLN A 309 11.47 10.72 -11.47
N ALA A 310 11.71 9.71 -12.28
CA ALA A 310 11.71 9.76 -13.74
C ALA A 310 10.87 8.61 -14.33
#